data_2258e7ddb630929a1c3015586d1957b9
#
_entry.id   2258e7ddb630929a1c3015586d1957b9
#
_cell.length_a   1.000
_cell.length_b   1.000
_cell.length_c   1.000
_cell.angle_alpha   90.00
_cell.angle_beta   90.00
_cell.angle_gamma   90.00
#
_symmetry.space_group_name_H-M   'P 1'
#
loop_
_entity.id
_entity.type
_entity.pdbx_description
1 polymer ?
#
loop_
_entity_poly.entity_id
_entity_poly.type
_entity_poly.pdbx_seq_one_letter_code
_entity_poly.pdbx_strand_id
1 'polypeptide(L)'
;MRIGISVISHAGQNIWENGMGQNVFFLAQALKAVPFVSSIVLIDVGDQGVLPEQVRLDQHNFQLLKQAEATDQVDVIIELAGALDQGWLALQRARGKKVVYYCVGQPHVGLAETSIFDRAGSFPASGRCDQVWLLPKDTAHIAMMRTINRCPVHIAPYLWNPDFLQDRVQEIAKQGHHYGWQSQAGTAEKRGLRVAIFEPNVSVVKTSSISMLVCDEA
;
A
#
# COMPACT_ATOMS: atom_id res chain seq x y z
N MET A 1 18.29 9.31 10.60
CA MET A 1 17.01 8.69 11.04
C MET A 1 16.82 7.40 10.29
N ARG A 2 16.53 6.30 10.97
CA ARG A 2 16.29 4.97 10.41
C ARG A 2 14.77 4.73 10.39
N ILE A 3 14.23 4.35 9.24
CA ILE A 3 12.79 4.19 9.07
C ILE A 3 12.47 2.73 8.78
N GLY A 4 11.52 2.17 9.52
CA GLY A 4 10.93 0.86 9.26
C GLY A 4 9.58 1.00 8.58
N ILE A 5 9.31 0.20 7.54
CA ILE A 5 8.02 0.18 6.84
C ILE A 5 7.50 -1.26 6.82
N SER A 6 6.29 -1.50 7.33
CA SER A 6 5.72 -2.84 7.28
C SER A 6 5.40 -3.28 5.85
N VAL A 7 5.69 -4.53 5.54
CA VAL A 7 5.42 -5.16 4.25
C VAL A 7 4.92 -6.58 4.45
N ILE A 8 4.00 -7.03 3.62
CA ILE A 8 3.53 -8.41 3.61
C ILE A 8 4.27 -9.18 2.53
N SER A 9 4.89 -10.30 2.90
CA SER A 9 5.44 -11.28 1.98
C SER A 9 4.59 -12.56 2.01
N HIS A 10 3.86 -12.84 0.93
CA HIS A 10 3.08 -14.07 0.80
C HIS A 10 3.53 -14.87 -0.42
N ALA A 11 3.44 -16.20 -0.33
CA ALA A 11 3.76 -17.09 -1.44
C ALA A 11 2.92 -16.76 -2.68
N GLY A 12 3.58 -16.65 -3.82
CA GLY A 12 2.93 -16.38 -5.10
C GLY A 12 2.41 -14.95 -5.25
N GLN A 13 2.65 -14.07 -4.30
CA GLN A 13 2.24 -12.68 -4.42
C GLN A 13 3.11 -11.95 -5.44
N ASN A 14 2.47 -11.39 -6.46
CA ASN A 14 3.11 -10.48 -7.39
C ASN A 14 2.88 -9.04 -6.94
N ILE A 15 3.95 -8.28 -6.77
CA ILE A 15 3.87 -6.87 -6.37
C ILE A 15 3.04 -6.02 -7.35
N TRP A 16 3.03 -6.41 -8.63
CA TRP A 16 2.26 -5.70 -9.66
C TRP A 16 0.75 -5.92 -9.56
N GLU A 17 0.34 -6.95 -8.83
CA GLU A 17 -1.07 -7.26 -8.56
C GLU A 17 -1.55 -6.72 -7.23
N ASN A 18 -0.65 -6.16 -6.42
CA ASN A 18 -0.95 -5.64 -5.09
C ASN A 18 -0.54 -4.18 -4.93
N GLY A 19 -1.50 -3.28 -5.09
CA GLY A 19 -1.27 -1.84 -4.93
C GLY A 19 -0.76 -1.45 -3.54
N MET A 20 -1.07 -2.22 -2.49
CA MET A 20 -0.56 -1.97 -1.15
C MET A 20 0.95 -2.23 -1.08
N GLY A 21 1.43 -3.34 -1.66
CA GLY A 21 2.85 -3.62 -1.78
C GLY A 21 3.59 -2.55 -2.60
N GLN A 22 3.02 -2.12 -3.72
CA GLN A 22 3.61 -1.03 -4.53
C GLN A 22 3.79 0.27 -3.74
N ASN A 23 2.80 0.64 -2.92
CA ASN A 23 2.90 1.84 -2.07
C ASN A 23 4.06 1.76 -1.07
N VAL A 24 4.39 0.56 -0.55
CA VAL A 24 5.57 0.38 0.32
C VAL A 24 6.84 0.78 -0.41
N PHE A 25 7.03 0.32 -1.65
CA PHE A 25 8.26 0.59 -2.40
C PHE A 25 8.34 2.02 -2.89
N PHE A 26 7.25 2.61 -3.34
CA PHE A 26 7.23 4.03 -3.71
C PHE A 26 7.55 4.93 -2.51
N LEU A 27 7.00 4.61 -1.33
CA LEU A 27 7.30 5.33 -0.11
C LEU A 27 8.77 5.14 0.29
N ALA A 28 9.27 3.90 0.27
CA ALA A 28 10.65 3.61 0.63
C ALA A 28 11.65 4.37 -0.26
N GLN A 29 11.42 4.40 -1.58
CA GLN A 29 12.24 5.14 -2.52
C GLN A 29 12.18 6.65 -2.28
N ALA A 30 10.98 7.20 -2.06
CA ALA A 30 10.81 8.62 -1.76
C ALA A 30 11.52 9.02 -0.46
N LEU A 31 11.42 8.20 0.58
CA LEU A 31 12.07 8.46 1.87
C LEU A 31 13.60 8.31 1.78
N LYS A 32 14.10 7.38 0.97
CA LYS A 32 15.54 7.23 0.73
C LYS A 32 16.17 8.49 0.14
N ALA A 33 15.42 9.25 -0.65
CA ALA A 33 15.89 10.51 -1.23
C ALA A 33 15.96 11.66 -0.21
N VAL A 34 15.44 11.46 1.01
CA VAL A 34 15.43 12.52 2.05
C VAL A 34 16.78 12.56 2.76
N PRO A 35 17.51 13.70 2.80
CA PRO A 35 18.90 13.76 3.26
C PRO A 35 19.14 13.29 4.69
N PHE A 36 18.16 13.42 5.58
CA PHE A 36 18.29 13.00 6.99
C PHE A 36 17.84 11.56 7.25
N VAL A 37 17.40 10.82 6.23
CA VAL A 37 17.12 9.39 6.33
C VAL A 37 18.40 8.61 6.04
N SER A 38 18.87 7.87 7.04
CA SER A 38 20.12 7.11 6.96
C SER A 38 19.92 5.69 6.46
N SER A 39 18.77 5.08 6.75
CA SER A 39 18.45 3.73 6.27
C SER A 39 16.94 3.49 6.22
N ILE A 40 16.52 2.58 5.32
CA ILE A 40 15.18 2.05 5.23
C ILE A 40 15.22 0.56 5.50
N VAL A 41 14.38 0.11 6.43
CA VAL A 41 14.16 -1.28 6.78
C VAL A 41 12.74 -1.67 6.39
N LEU A 42 12.56 -2.71 5.61
CA LEU A 42 11.26 -3.31 5.35
C LEU A 42 11.00 -4.34 6.45
N ILE A 43 9.92 -4.15 7.20
CA ILE A 43 9.55 -5.05 8.31
C ILE A 43 8.56 -6.07 7.78
N ASP A 44 9.03 -7.29 7.58
CA ASP A 44 8.21 -8.38 7.06
C ASP A 44 7.22 -8.88 8.11
N VAL A 45 5.95 -8.78 7.80
CA VAL A 45 4.83 -9.32 8.58
C VAL A 45 4.16 -10.51 7.89
N GLY A 46 4.71 -10.96 6.76
CA GLY A 46 4.24 -12.13 6.03
C GLY A 46 4.89 -13.42 6.49
N ASP A 47 4.63 -14.47 5.73
CA ASP A 47 5.02 -15.85 6.03
C ASP A 47 6.25 -16.33 5.24
N GLN A 48 6.65 -15.62 4.18
CA GLN A 48 7.69 -16.11 3.28
C GLN A 48 9.12 -15.67 3.67
N GLY A 49 9.28 -14.52 4.32
CA GLY A 49 10.59 -13.98 4.65
C GLY A 49 11.42 -13.51 3.44
N VAL A 50 10.80 -13.50 2.25
CA VAL A 50 11.41 -13.03 1.00
C VAL A 50 10.39 -12.19 0.23
N LEU A 51 10.88 -11.23 -0.53
CA LEU A 51 10.05 -10.43 -1.43
C LEU A 51 10.30 -10.87 -2.87
N PRO A 52 9.34 -10.61 -3.79
CA PRO A 52 9.52 -10.93 -5.20
C PRO A 52 10.77 -10.26 -5.78
N GLU A 53 11.47 -10.93 -6.69
CA GLU A 53 12.69 -10.41 -7.33
C GLU A 53 12.49 -9.06 -8.00
N GLN A 54 11.27 -8.78 -8.47
CA GLN A 54 10.90 -7.51 -9.07
C GLN A 54 11.14 -6.31 -8.13
N VAL A 55 11.21 -6.54 -6.83
CA VAL A 55 11.46 -5.50 -5.82
C VAL A 55 12.92 -5.02 -5.85
N ARG A 56 13.85 -5.87 -6.34
CA ARG A 56 15.28 -5.55 -6.46
C ARG A 56 15.85 -4.93 -5.18
N LEU A 57 15.66 -5.63 -4.04
CA LEU A 57 16.11 -5.18 -2.71
C LEU A 57 17.57 -4.78 -2.69
N ASP A 58 18.44 -5.55 -3.36
CA ASP A 58 19.86 -5.35 -3.49
C ASP A 58 20.19 -4.02 -4.18
N GLN A 59 19.50 -3.70 -5.27
CA GLN A 59 19.72 -2.47 -6.03
C GLN A 59 19.28 -1.23 -5.26
N HIS A 60 18.22 -1.37 -4.44
CA HIS A 60 17.69 -0.28 -3.62
C HIS A 60 18.37 -0.18 -2.25
N ASN A 61 19.19 -1.17 -1.89
CA ASN A 61 19.83 -1.25 -0.56
C ASN A 61 18.80 -1.16 0.59
N PHE A 62 17.68 -1.86 0.44
CA PHE A 62 16.70 -2.04 1.50
C PHE A 62 16.99 -3.35 2.24
N GLN A 63 16.91 -3.30 3.56
CA GLN A 63 16.96 -4.49 4.39
C GLN A 63 15.55 -5.03 4.61
N LEU A 64 15.38 -6.35 4.50
CA LEU A 64 14.16 -7.05 4.89
C LEU A 64 14.42 -7.76 6.22
N LEU A 65 13.70 -7.39 7.26
CA LEU A 65 13.88 -7.93 8.62
C LEU A 65 12.53 -8.37 9.17
N LYS A 66 12.54 -9.41 9.99
CA LYS A 66 11.38 -9.72 10.81
C LYS A 66 11.22 -8.67 11.92
N GLN A 67 10.00 -8.53 12.43
CA GLN A 67 9.65 -7.53 13.44
C GLN A 67 10.58 -7.52 14.65
N ALA A 68 10.97 -8.71 15.15
CA ALA A 68 11.88 -8.83 16.28
C ALA A 68 13.29 -8.28 15.96
N GLU A 69 13.80 -8.56 14.78
CA GLU A 69 15.12 -8.13 14.31
C GLU A 69 15.17 -6.60 14.07
N ALA A 70 14.03 -6.02 13.64
CA ALA A 70 13.91 -4.59 13.42
C ALA A 70 13.88 -3.77 14.70
N THR A 71 13.75 -4.41 15.88
CA THR A 71 13.54 -3.73 17.17
C THR A 71 14.54 -2.62 17.46
N ASP A 72 15.81 -2.80 17.17
CA ASP A 72 16.86 -1.82 17.44
C ASP A 72 17.37 -1.12 16.15
N GLN A 73 16.78 -1.45 15.01
CA GLN A 73 17.22 -0.97 13.71
C GLN A 73 16.45 0.25 13.20
N VAL A 74 15.38 0.64 13.89
CA VAL A 74 14.47 1.71 13.42
C VAL A 74 14.24 2.76 14.49
N ASP A 75 14.04 4.00 14.09
CA ASP A 75 13.70 5.15 14.93
C ASP A 75 12.24 5.58 14.71
N VAL A 76 11.75 5.42 13.47
CA VAL A 76 10.37 5.66 13.06
C VAL A 76 9.84 4.40 12.41
N ILE A 77 8.61 4.05 12.71
CA ILE A 77 7.91 2.89 12.17
C ILE A 77 6.69 3.38 11.40
N ILE A 78 6.57 2.96 10.14
CA ILE A 78 5.41 3.23 9.30
C ILE A 78 4.69 1.91 9.06
N GLU A 79 3.52 1.77 9.67
CA GLU A 79 2.64 0.64 9.42
C GLU A 79 1.81 0.93 8.18
N LEU A 80 2.05 0.19 7.08
CA LEU A 80 1.43 0.41 5.78
C LEU A 80 0.82 -0.87 5.22
N ALA A 81 1.64 -1.87 4.94
CA ALA A 81 1.20 -3.14 4.38
C ALA A 81 1.37 -4.25 5.41
N GLY A 82 0.25 -4.66 6.00
CA GLY A 82 0.21 -5.64 7.07
C GLY A 82 0.33 -5.03 8.46
N ALA A 83 -0.36 -5.67 9.40
CA ALA A 83 -0.44 -5.24 10.78
C ALA A 83 0.78 -5.72 11.58
N LEU A 84 1.41 -4.80 12.28
CA LEU A 84 2.45 -5.11 13.26
C LEU A 84 1.81 -5.49 14.61
N ASP A 85 2.52 -6.30 15.38
CA ASP A 85 2.06 -6.68 16.72
C ASP A 85 1.89 -5.46 17.63
N GLN A 86 0.75 -5.37 18.29
CA GLN A 86 0.41 -4.21 19.11
C GLN A 86 1.29 -4.08 20.35
N GLY A 87 1.68 -5.20 20.95
CA GLY A 87 2.58 -5.20 22.10
C GLY A 87 3.97 -4.70 21.70
N TRP A 88 4.46 -5.11 20.54
CA TRP A 88 5.70 -4.61 19.99
C TRP A 88 5.65 -3.11 19.67
N LEU A 89 4.56 -2.63 19.05
CA LEU A 89 4.37 -1.20 18.79
C LEU A 89 4.35 -0.39 20.10
N ALA A 90 3.66 -0.88 21.12
CA ALA A 90 3.63 -0.25 22.42
C ALA A 90 5.03 -0.18 23.06
N LEU A 91 5.80 -1.27 22.98
CA LEU A 91 7.19 -1.31 23.43
C LEU A 91 8.06 -0.29 22.69
N GLN A 92 7.96 -0.23 21.35
CA GLN A 92 8.73 0.72 20.55
C GLN A 92 8.40 2.18 20.93
N ARG A 93 7.13 2.49 21.15
CA ARG A 93 6.69 3.83 21.60
C ARG A 93 7.19 4.15 23.02
N ALA A 94 7.14 3.20 23.94
CA ALA A 94 7.72 3.35 25.28
C ALA A 94 9.23 3.64 25.26
N ARG A 95 9.93 3.17 24.22
CA ARG A 95 11.34 3.44 23.95
C ARG A 95 11.57 4.78 23.21
N GLY A 96 10.52 5.60 23.06
CA GLY A 96 10.59 6.93 22.45
C GLY A 96 10.54 6.94 20.91
N LYS A 97 10.35 5.80 20.26
CA LYS A 97 10.21 5.74 18.81
C LYS A 97 8.84 6.22 18.36
N LYS A 98 8.74 6.65 17.12
CA LYS A 98 7.48 7.16 16.54
C LYS A 98 6.84 6.11 15.65
N VAL A 99 5.53 5.99 15.77
CA VAL A 99 4.72 5.09 14.96
C VAL A 99 3.73 5.88 14.14
N VAL A 100 3.74 5.66 12.84
CA VAL A 100 2.80 6.22 11.86
C VAL A 100 1.95 5.08 11.30
N TYR A 101 0.64 5.24 11.31
CA TYR A 101 -0.26 4.38 10.56
C TYR A 101 -0.58 5.05 9.21
N TYR A 102 -0.07 4.48 8.13
CA TYR A 102 -0.33 4.97 6.77
C TYR A 102 -1.44 4.14 6.12
N CYS A 103 -2.65 4.67 6.13
CA CYS A 103 -3.82 4.06 5.56
C CYS A 103 -3.91 4.38 4.06
N VAL A 104 -3.46 3.46 3.22
CA VAL A 104 -3.56 3.57 1.75
C VAL A 104 -4.83 2.93 1.19
N GLY A 105 -5.48 2.07 1.98
CA GLY A 105 -6.79 1.50 1.67
C GLY A 105 -7.93 2.51 1.85
N GLN A 106 -9.14 1.97 1.95
CA GLN A 106 -10.31 2.77 2.27
C GLN A 106 -10.63 2.63 3.76
N PRO A 107 -10.58 3.71 4.56
CA PRO A 107 -10.74 3.61 6.02
C PRO A 107 -12.05 2.94 6.46
N HIS A 108 -13.16 3.22 5.77
CA HIS A 108 -14.46 2.62 6.10
C HIS A 108 -14.53 1.12 5.78
N VAL A 109 -13.81 0.65 4.75
CA VAL A 109 -13.79 -0.78 4.37
C VAL A 109 -13.17 -1.60 5.49
N GLY A 110 -12.04 -1.15 6.03
CA GLY A 110 -11.43 -1.80 7.17
C GLY A 110 -12.39 -1.92 8.37
N LEU A 111 -13.20 -0.89 8.67
CA LEU A 111 -14.23 -0.95 9.73
C LEU A 111 -15.32 -1.96 9.40
N ALA A 112 -15.82 -1.94 8.17
CA ALA A 112 -16.92 -2.81 7.74
C ALA A 112 -16.45 -4.27 7.66
N GLU A 113 -15.30 -4.55 7.10
CA GLU A 113 -14.79 -5.91 6.91
C GLU A 113 -14.57 -6.63 8.26
N THR A 114 -14.03 -5.95 9.26
CA THR A 114 -13.84 -6.54 10.58
C THR A 114 -15.16 -6.91 11.24
N SER A 115 -16.18 -6.09 11.05
CA SER A 115 -17.52 -6.33 11.62
C SER A 115 -18.29 -7.43 10.86
N ILE A 116 -18.13 -7.50 9.53
CA ILE A 116 -18.86 -8.46 8.68
C ILE A 116 -18.24 -9.85 8.75
N PHE A 117 -16.90 -9.94 8.78
CA PHE A 117 -16.20 -11.21 8.65
C PHE A 117 -15.60 -11.75 9.96
N ASP A 118 -15.94 -11.11 11.08
CA ASP A 118 -15.42 -11.47 12.42
C ASP A 118 -13.88 -11.67 12.41
N ARG A 119 -13.19 -10.86 11.62
CA ARG A 119 -11.74 -10.89 11.58
C ARG A 119 -11.18 -10.12 12.75
N ALA A 120 -10.27 -10.73 13.48
CA ALA A 120 -9.43 -10.00 14.43
C ALA A 120 -8.80 -8.82 13.68
N GLY A 121 -9.33 -7.60 13.94
CA GLY A 121 -9.03 -6.46 13.16
C GLY A 121 -7.59 -6.01 13.33
N SER A 122 -6.91 -5.80 12.24
CA SER A 122 -5.76 -4.91 12.14
C SER A 122 -6.19 -3.45 12.31
N PHE A 123 -7.23 -3.23 13.16
CA PHE A 123 -7.90 -1.94 13.21
C PHE A 123 -7.06 -0.93 13.98
N PRO A 124 -7.04 0.33 13.54
CA PRO A 124 -6.43 1.40 14.30
C PRO A 124 -7.11 1.46 15.67
N ALA A 125 -6.52 0.76 16.63
CA ALA A 125 -6.92 0.87 18.02
C ALA A 125 -6.35 2.17 18.59
N SER A 126 -7.12 2.82 19.45
CA SER A 126 -6.65 3.98 20.21
C SER A 126 -5.31 3.69 20.87
N GLY A 127 -4.33 4.57 20.65
CA GLY A 127 -3.00 4.43 21.21
C GLY A 127 -2.02 3.55 20.41
N ARG A 128 -2.41 3.06 19.23
CA ARG A 128 -1.54 2.25 18.37
C ARG A 128 -0.44 3.05 17.68
N CYS A 129 -0.74 4.29 17.28
CA CYS A 129 0.18 5.14 16.55
C CYS A 129 0.24 6.56 17.14
N ASP A 130 1.27 7.29 16.74
CA ASP A 130 1.45 8.71 17.10
C ASP A 130 0.84 9.63 16.04
N GLN A 131 0.69 9.16 14.81
CA GLN A 131 0.10 9.87 13.69
C GLN A 131 -0.60 8.89 12.73
N VAL A 132 -1.61 9.39 12.03
CA VAL A 132 -2.23 8.71 10.88
C VAL A 132 -1.94 9.52 9.63
N TRP A 133 -1.54 8.82 8.56
CA TRP A 133 -1.45 9.38 7.21
C TRP A 133 -2.57 8.81 6.35
N LEU A 134 -3.26 9.69 5.64
CA LEU A 134 -4.32 9.34 4.68
C LEU A 134 -3.93 9.82 3.29
N LEU A 135 -4.45 9.15 2.28
CA LEU A 135 -4.36 9.63 0.90
C LEU A 135 -5.34 10.78 0.65
N PRO A 136 -5.09 11.65 -0.36
CA PRO A 136 -5.97 12.79 -0.66
C PRO A 136 -7.44 12.39 -0.93
N LYS A 137 -7.68 11.20 -1.48
CA LYS A 137 -9.05 10.67 -1.70
C LYS A 137 -9.84 10.45 -0.41
N ASP A 138 -9.13 10.30 0.72
CA ASP A 138 -9.72 9.94 2.02
C ASP A 138 -9.87 11.14 2.96
N THR A 139 -9.77 12.37 2.45
CA THR A 139 -9.88 13.62 3.22
C THR A 139 -11.16 13.70 4.06
N ALA A 140 -12.27 13.19 3.54
CA ALA A 140 -13.55 13.13 4.26
C ALA A 140 -13.49 12.27 5.55
N HIS A 141 -12.52 11.38 5.66
CA HIS A 141 -12.38 10.48 6.82
C HIS A 141 -11.46 11.03 7.93
N ILE A 142 -10.90 12.24 7.78
CA ILE A 142 -9.96 12.84 8.76
C ILE A 142 -10.56 12.87 10.16
N ALA A 143 -11.80 13.36 10.30
CA ALA A 143 -12.45 13.46 11.60
C ALA A 143 -12.64 12.08 12.26
N MET A 144 -13.12 11.11 11.50
CA MET A 144 -13.29 9.73 11.94
C MET A 144 -11.96 9.14 12.41
N MET A 145 -10.91 9.21 11.58
CA MET A 145 -9.62 8.61 11.87
C MET A 145 -8.93 9.28 13.06
N ARG A 146 -9.09 10.59 13.22
CA ARG A 146 -8.61 11.33 14.41
C ARG A 146 -9.31 10.86 15.68
N THR A 147 -10.61 10.66 15.63
CA THR A 147 -11.41 10.22 16.79
C THR A 147 -11.05 8.80 17.20
N ILE A 148 -10.94 7.88 16.24
CA ILE A 148 -10.62 6.47 16.51
C ILE A 148 -9.20 6.33 17.06
N ASN A 149 -8.22 6.97 16.43
CA ASN A 149 -6.81 6.80 16.79
C ASN A 149 -6.34 7.74 17.91
N ARG A 150 -7.10 8.80 18.20
CA ARG A 150 -6.77 9.83 19.19
C ARG A 150 -5.39 10.47 18.96
N CYS A 151 -5.02 10.65 17.72
CA CYS A 151 -3.77 11.27 17.30
C CYS A 151 -3.96 12.15 16.06
N PRO A 152 -2.98 13.03 15.72
CA PRO A 152 -3.03 13.84 14.52
C PRO A 152 -3.19 13.00 13.25
N VAL A 153 -3.95 13.52 12.28
CA VAL A 153 -4.15 12.95 10.97
C VAL A 153 -3.63 13.92 9.91
N HIS A 154 -2.79 13.44 9.02
CA HIS A 154 -2.19 14.22 7.93
C HIS A 154 -2.54 13.60 6.58
N ILE A 155 -2.63 14.44 5.57
CA ILE A 155 -2.78 13.98 4.19
C ILE A 155 -1.39 13.81 3.59
N ALA A 156 -1.07 12.58 3.23
CA ALA A 156 0.14 12.26 2.49
C ALA A 156 -0.15 12.32 0.98
N PRO A 157 0.77 12.80 0.14
CA PRO A 157 0.56 12.82 -1.30
C PRO A 157 0.51 11.40 -1.87
N TYR A 158 -0.08 11.25 -3.07
CA TYR A 158 0.12 10.05 -3.86
C TYR A 158 1.59 9.94 -4.25
N LEU A 159 2.17 8.79 -3.99
CA LEU A 159 3.54 8.47 -4.38
C LEU A 159 3.52 7.50 -5.54
N TRP A 160 4.29 7.80 -6.55
CA TRP A 160 4.47 6.93 -7.71
C TRP A 160 5.86 7.16 -8.31
N ASN A 161 6.54 6.08 -8.67
CA ASN A 161 7.82 6.15 -9.34
C ASN A 161 7.76 5.38 -10.67
N PRO A 162 7.87 6.07 -11.82
CA PRO A 162 7.85 5.42 -13.13
C PRO A 162 9.05 4.51 -13.35
N ASP A 163 10.20 4.79 -12.75
CA ASP A 163 11.41 3.98 -12.92
C ASP A 163 11.22 2.54 -12.44
N PHE A 164 10.35 2.35 -11.45
CA PHE A 164 10.00 1.03 -10.94
C PHE A 164 9.25 0.16 -11.97
N LEU A 165 8.63 0.77 -12.96
CA LEU A 165 7.85 0.10 -14.01
C LEU A 165 8.59 0.00 -15.35
N GLN A 166 9.74 0.67 -15.52
CA GLN A 166 10.39 0.78 -16.84
C GLN A 166 10.67 -0.57 -17.47
N ASP A 167 11.23 -1.52 -16.72
CA ASP A 167 11.52 -2.84 -17.25
C ASP A 167 10.26 -3.59 -17.65
N ARG A 168 9.21 -3.45 -16.85
CA ARG A 168 7.92 -4.08 -17.14
C ARG A 168 7.26 -3.49 -18.39
N VAL A 169 7.31 -2.18 -18.54
CA VAL A 169 6.83 -1.49 -19.74
C VAL A 169 7.62 -1.93 -20.98
N GLN A 170 8.95 -2.04 -20.87
CA GLN A 170 9.80 -2.53 -21.95
C GLN A 170 9.53 -3.98 -22.33
N GLU A 171 9.31 -4.85 -21.33
CA GLU A 171 8.98 -6.24 -21.55
C GLU A 171 7.65 -6.40 -22.30
N ILE A 172 6.63 -5.67 -21.87
CA ILE A 172 5.31 -5.65 -22.50
C ILE A 172 5.39 -5.10 -23.93
N ALA A 173 6.17 -4.04 -24.14
CA ALA A 173 6.40 -3.49 -25.47
C ALA A 173 7.08 -4.50 -26.42
N LYS A 174 8.05 -5.28 -25.90
CA LYS A 174 8.69 -6.38 -26.68
C LYS A 174 7.70 -7.48 -27.06
N GLN A 175 6.68 -7.71 -26.25
CA GLN A 175 5.60 -8.68 -26.55
C GLN A 175 4.57 -8.18 -27.55
N GLY A 176 4.76 -6.97 -28.12
CA GLY A 176 3.82 -6.36 -29.08
C GLY A 176 2.55 -5.80 -28.43
N HIS A 177 2.50 -5.75 -27.11
CA HIS A 177 1.41 -5.08 -26.40
C HIS A 177 1.72 -3.58 -26.28
N HIS A 178 0.81 -2.75 -26.75
CA HIS A 178 0.91 -1.30 -26.61
C HIS A 178 -0.08 -0.82 -25.54
N TYR A 179 0.44 -0.21 -24.49
CA TYR A 179 -0.39 0.56 -23.56
C TYR A 179 -0.77 1.87 -24.22
N GLY A 180 -2.06 2.07 -24.35
CA GLY A 180 -2.62 3.33 -24.83
C GLY A 180 -3.68 3.12 -25.91
N TRP A 181 -4.47 4.15 -26.08
CA TRP A 181 -5.46 4.24 -27.14
C TRP A 181 -4.75 4.45 -28.47
N GLN A 182 -4.53 3.40 -29.23
CA GLN A 182 -4.19 3.55 -30.64
C GLN A 182 -5.50 3.74 -31.43
N SER A 183 -5.76 4.96 -31.83
CA SER A 183 -6.70 5.25 -32.89
C SER A 183 -6.14 4.57 -34.16
N GLN A 184 -6.68 3.43 -34.53
CA GLN A 184 -6.48 2.92 -35.90
C GLN A 184 -7.22 3.88 -36.82
N ALA A 185 -6.47 4.82 -37.38
CA ALA A 185 -6.95 5.65 -38.48
C ALA A 185 -7.24 4.70 -39.64
N GLY A 186 -8.51 4.45 -39.94
CA GLY A 186 -8.81 3.74 -41.18
C GLY A 186 -10.15 3.03 -41.33
N THR A 187 -10.93 2.78 -40.31
CA THR A 187 -12.30 2.26 -40.53
C THR A 187 -13.26 2.90 -39.54
N ALA A 188 -14.11 3.78 -40.09
CA ALA A 188 -15.22 4.41 -39.36
C ALA A 188 -16.39 3.41 -39.15
N GLU A 189 -16.15 2.23 -38.69
CA GLU A 189 -17.21 1.42 -38.10
C GLU A 189 -17.60 2.04 -36.77
N LYS A 190 -18.88 2.24 -36.57
CA LYS A 190 -19.47 2.69 -35.30
C LYS A 190 -19.05 1.69 -34.22
N ARG A 191 -17.91 1.96 -33.57
CA ARG A 191 -17.49 1.18 -32.39
C ARG A 191 -18.38 1.61 -31.25
N GLY A 192 -19.08 0.67 -30.66
CA GLY A 192 -19.81 0.89 -29.41
C GLY A 192 -18.90 1.39 -28.29
N LEU A 193 -19.47 1.95 -27.25
CA LEU A 193 -18.76 2.35 -26.06
C LEU A 193 -17.95 1.17 -25.50
N ARG A 194 -16.66 1.38 -25.29
CA ARG A 194 -15.79 0.40 -24.62
C ARG A 194 -15.56 0.84 -23.19
N VAL A 195 -15.98 0.03 -22.24
CA VAL A 195 -15.79 0.27 -20.82
C VAL A 195 -14.78 -0.72 -20.27
N ALA A 196 -13.84 -0.23 -19.50
CA ALA A 196 -12.90 -1.07 -18.74
C ALA A 196 -13.08 -0.82 -17.25
N ILE A 197 -13.24 -1.90 -16.49
CA ILE A 197 -13.29 -1.87 -15.03
C ILE A 197 -11.98 -2.43 -14.51
N PHE A 198 -11.20 -1.60 -13.81
CA PHE A 198 -9.93 -1.96 -13.19
C PHE A 198 -10.13 -2.19 -11.69
N GLU A 199 -10.70 -3.33 -11.32
CA GLU A 199 -10.88 -3.72 -9.93
C GLU A 199 -10.30 -5.13 -9.73
N PRO A 200 -9.16 -5.25 -9.04
CA PRO A 200 -8.50 -6.53 -8.85
C PRO A 200 -9.27 -7.48 -7.91
N ASN A 201 -10.14 -6.93 -7.07
CA ASN A 201 -10.92 -7.70 -6.11
C ASN A 201 -12.38 -7.32 -6.18
N VAL A 202 -13.20 -8.22 -6.68
CA VAL A 202 -14.65 -8.06 -6.64
C VAL A 202 -15.11 -8.13 -5.18
N SER A 203 -15.68 -7.05 -4.67
CA SER A 203 -16.12 -6.94 -3.28
C SER A 203 -17.38 -6.09 -3.19
N VAL A 204 -18.37 -6.59 -2.46
CA VAL A 204 -19.60 -5.84 -2.16
C VAL A 204 -19.27 -4.54 -1.42
N VAL A 205 -18.27 -4.58 -0.55
CA VAL A 205 -17.87 -3.43 0.26
C VAL A 205 -17.19 -2.34 -0.60
N LYS A 206 -16.53 -2.74 -1.69
CA LYS A 206 -15.86 -1.83 -2.63
C LYS A 206 -16.74 -1.38 -3.80
N THR A 207 -18.01 -1.78 -3.79
CA THR A 207 -18.98 -1.45 -4.86
C THR A 207 -18.63 -1.97 -6.26
N SER A 208 -17.62 -2.81 -6.41
CA SER A 208 -17.24 -3.41 -7.70
C SER A 208 -18.37 -4.22 -8.34
N SER A 209 -19.21 -4.86 -7.53
CA SER A 209 -20.43 -5.57 -7.98
C SER A 209 -21.42 -4.65 -8.68
N ILE A 210 -21.56 -3.39 -8.24
CA ILE A 210 -22.44 -2.40 -8.87
C ILE A 210 -21.90 -2.03 -10.26
N SER A 211 -20.60 -1.82 -10.38
CA SER A 211 -19.96 -1.52 -11.66
C SER A 211 -20.16 -2.66 -12.68
N MET A 212 -20.10 -3.90 -12.23
CA MET A 212 -20.36 -5.07 -13.08
C MET A 212 -21.82 -5.13 -13.54
N LEU A 213 -22.77 -4.90 -12.63
CA LEU A 213 -24.21 -4.88 -12.98
C LEU A 213 -24.53 -3.78 -13.99
N VAL A 214 -23.98 -2.57 -13.84
CA VAL A 214 -24.18 -1.48 -14.79
C VAL A 214 -23.64 -1.84 -16.18
N CYS A 215 -22.53 -2.57 -16.27
CA CYS A 215 -21.98 -3.01 -17.55
C CYS A 215 -22.76 -4.15 -18.18
N ASP A 216 -23.44 -4.98 -17.39
CA ASP A 216 -24.26 -6.09 -17.89
C ASP A 216 -25.61 -5.62 -18.48
N GLU A 217 -26.09 -4.46 -18.03
CA GLU A 217 -27.33 -3.85 -18.51
C GLU A 217 -27.12 -2.87 -19.72
N ALA A 218 -25.89 -2.54 -20.06
CA ALA A 218 -25.54 -1.56 -21.08
C ALA A 218 -25.24 -2.21 -22.44
#